data_76297d8fe7c77021fabc9f9cc835c1e9
#
_entry.id   76297d8fe7c77021fabc9f9cc835c1e9
#
_cell.length_a   1.000
_cell.length_b   1.000
_cell.length_c   1.000
_cell.angle_alpha   90.00
_cell.angle_beta   90.00
_cell.angle_gamma   90.00
#
_symmetry.space_group_name_H-M   'P 1'
#
loop_
_entity.id
_entity.type
_entity.pdbx_description
1 polymer ?
#
loop_
_entity_poly.entity_id
_entity_poly.type
_entity_poly.pdbx_seq_one_letter_code
_entity_poly.pdbx_strand_id
1 'polypeptide(L)'
;MALVTTKEMFKKAYDGGYAVGAFNVNNMEIIQGITEAAGELKAPVILQVSKGARAYANHTYLVKLVEAALIENPDIPIALHLDHGDSFELCKSCIDGGFTSVMIDASSKSFEDNIALTRKVVEYAHDHGVVVEAELGTLAGVEDDVKVEHGQEMYTHPEEVEEFVTRTGCDSLAIAIGTSHGAYKFKPGQKPQLHFEVLEECSKRLPGFPIVLHGASSVPQEFVKEINQFGGNMPDAIGIPEEQLAKAAKMAVCKINIDSDIRLAMTASIRKYFAEHPDHFDPRQYLKPARAAVKAMVAHKIVDVLGCAGKA
;
A
#
# COMPACT_ATOMS: atom_id res chain seq x y z
N MET A 1 -13.89 2.13 18.25
CA MET A 1 -12.70 1.29 18.51
C MET A 1 -11.43 2.14 18.42
N ALA A 2 -10.31 1.66 18.96
CA ALA A 2 -9.00 2.27 18.74
C ALA A 2 -8.35 1.69 17.47
N LEU A 3 -7.38 2.38 16.90
CA LEU A 3 -6.50 1.84 15.87
C LEU A 3 -5.82 0.55 16.39
N VAL A 4 -5.62 -0.41 15.49
CA VAL A 4 -4.88 -1.64 15.78
C VAL A 4 -3.50 -1.61 15.11
N THR A 5 -2.56 -2.40 15.61
CA THR A 5 -1.31 -2.68 14.89
C THR A 5 -1.57 -3.70 13.78
N THR A 6 -0.64 -3.83 12.84
CA THR A 6 -0.74 -4.84 11.77
C THR A 6 -0.42 -6.26 12.25
N LYS A 7 0.12 -6.44 13.46
CA LYS A 7 0.59 -7.73 13.98
C LYS A 7 -0.46 -8.84 13.91
N GLU A 8 -1.61 -8.63 14.55
CA GLU A 8 -2.69 -9.63 14.54
C GLU A 8 -3.38 -9.74 13.17
N MET A 9 -3.45 -8.62 12.43
CA MET A 9 -3.97 -8.62 11.06
C MET A 9 -3.12 -9.53 10.16
N PHE A 10 -1.80 -9.42 10.22
CA PHE A 10 -0.88 -10.20 9.41
C PHE A 10 -0.82 -11.66 9.84
N LYS A 11 -0.91 -11.93 11.15
CA LYS A 11 -1.02 -13.31 11.62
C LYS A 11 -2.25 -14.01 11.05
N LYS A 12 -3.42 -13.36 11.12
CA LYS A 12 -4.67 -13.91 10.55
C LYS A 12 -4.57 -14.04 9.03
N ALA A 13 -3.93 -13.08 8.35
CA ALA A 13 -3.74 -13.10 6.90
C ALA A 13 -2.85 -14.27 6.47
N TYR A 14 -1.72 -14.47 7.15
CA TYR A 14 -0.82 -15.60 6.91
C TYR A 14 -1.51 -16.94 7.09
N ASP A 15 -2.15 -17.14 8.25
CA ASP A 15 -2.85 -18.38 8.60
C ASP A 15 -4.06 -18.63 7.68
N GLY A 16 -4.69 -17.59 7.18
CA GLY A 16 -5.90 -17.64 6.35
C GLY A 16 -5.64 -17.65 4.85
N GLY A 17 -4.40 -17.46 4.40
CA GLY A 17 -4.06 -17.42 2.97
C GLY A 17 -4.72 -16.26 2.21
N TYR A 18 -4.71 -15.05 2.80
CA TYR A 18 -5.20 -13.82 2.18
C TYR A 18 -4.25 -12.66 2.50
N ALA A 19 -4.40 -11.53 1.81
CA ALA A 19 -3.66 -10.33 2.12
C ALA A 19 -4.59 -9.20 2.60
N VAL A 20 -4.05 -8.30 3.43
CA VAL A 20 -4.72 -7.05 3.82
C VAL A 20 -4.31 -5.95 2.83
N GLY A 21 -5.29 -5.22 2.31
CA GLY A 21 -5.03 -4.07 1.46
C GLY A 21 -4.50 -2.88 2.26
N ALA A 22 -3.37 -2.35 1.83
CA ALA A 22 -2.82 -1.10 2.32
C ALA A 22 -3.07 -0.02 1.26
N PHE A 23 -4.00 0.86 1.56
CA PHE A 23 -4.50 1.86 0.64
C PHE A 23 -3.98 3.24 1.00
N ASN A 24 -3.32 3.92 0.04
CA ASN A 24 -2.78 5.26 0.26
C ASN A 24 -3.90 6.30 0.36
N VAL A 25 -3.81 7.14 1.39
CA VAL A 25 -4.82 8.17 1.69
C VAL A 25 -4.20 9.56 1.71
N ASN A 26 -4.88 10.52 1.12
CA ASN A 26 -4.45 11.92 1.07
C ASN A 26 -5.60 12.94 1.13
N ASN A 27 -6.85 12.50 1.11
CA ASN A 27 -8.03 13.36 1.27
C ASN A 27 -9.23 12.61 1.87
N MET A 28 -10.31 13.32 2.17
CA MET A 28 -11.51 12.80 2.81
C MET A 28 -12.23 11.76 1.94
N GLU A 29 -12.40 12.03 0.66
CA GLU A 29 -13.19 11.19 -0.26
C GLU A 29 -12.55 9.82 -0.46
N ILE A 30 -11.21 9.77 -0.51
CA ILE A 30 -10.46 8.52 -0.60
C ILE A 30 -10.63 7.71 0.69
N ILE A 31 -10.44 8.32 1.86
CA ILE A 31 -10.63 7.63 3.15
C ILE A 31 -12.05 7.08 3.27
N GLN A 32 -13.06 7.87 2.93
CA GLN A 32 -14.46 7.44 2.96
C GLN A 32 -14.72 6.27 1.99
N GLY A 33 -14.24 6.37 0.74
CA GLY A 33 -14.43 5.29 -0.24
C GLY A 33 -13.80 3.97 0.21
N ILE A 34 -12.59 4.02 0.77
CA ILE A 34 -11.88 2.84 1.29
C ILE A 34 -12.63 2.23 2.48
N THR A 35 -12.97 3.04 3.47
CA THR A 35 -13.54 2.55 4.73
C THR A 35 -14.98 2.10 4.59
N GLU A 36 -15.76 2.71 3.68
CA GLU A 36 -17.10 2.23 3.32
C GLU A 36 -17.04 0.84 2.65
N ALA A 37 -16.12 0.64 1.71
CA ALA A 37 -15.96 -0.67 1.08
C ALA A 37 -15.54 -1.72 2.11
N ALA A 38 -14.55 -1.41 2.96
CA ALA A 38 -14.07 -2.32 3.99
C ALA A 38 -15.16 -2.64 5.03
N GLY A 39 -15.94 -1.64 5.46
CA GLY A 39 -17.04 -1.81 6.42
C GLY A 39 -18.16 -2.70 5.88
N GLU A 40 -18.61 -2.46 4.65
CA GLU A 40 -19.65 -3.27 3.99
C GLU A 40 -19.22 -4.72 3.79
N LEU A 41 -17.94 -4.93 3.47
CA LEU A 41 -17.37 -6.25 3.23
C LEU A 41 -16.81 -6.92 4.49
N LYS A 42 -16.89 -6.26 5.66
CA LYS A 42 -16.30 -6.73 6.92
C LYS A 42 -14.86 -7.18 6.74
N ALA A 43 -14.06 -6.32 6.14
CA ALA A 43 -12.66 -6.59 5.83
C ALA A 43 -11.72 -5.76 6.71
N PRO A 44 -10.57 -6.31 7.13
CA PRO A 44 -9.51 -5.51 7.73
C PRO A 44 -8.90 -4.56 6.69
N VAL A 45 -8.43 -3.39 7.12
CA VAL A 45 -7.84 -2.40 6.21
C VAL A 45 -6.66 -1.67 6.84
N ILE A 46 -5.68 -1.33 6.03
CA ILE A 46 -4.56 -0.45 6.38
C ILE A 46 -4.73 0.86 5.61
N LEU A 47 -4.90 1.96 6.35
CA LEU A 47 -4.84 3.31 5.81
C LEU A 47 -3.39 3.75 5.88
N GLN A 48 -2.73 3.89 4.73
CA GLN A 48 -1.32 4.25 4.70
C GLN A 48 -1.09 5.66 4.17
N VAL A 49 -0.08 6.32 4.72
CA VAL A 49 0.24 7.71 4.47
C VAL A 49 1.71 7.83 4.12
N SER A 50 2.02 8.27 2.90
CA SER A 50 3.39 8.57 2.51
C SER A 50 3.85 9.93 3.03
N LYS A 51 5.16 10.19 2.96
CA LYS A 51 5.75 11.50 3.25
C LYS A 51 5.09 12.61 2.44
N GLY A 52 4.87 12.38 1.14
CA GLY A 52 4.21 13.33 0.23
C GLY A 52 2.75 13.60 0.63
N ALA A 53 1.99 12.57 1.00
CA ALA A 53 0.62 12.72 1.49
C ALA A 53 0.56 13.54 2.79
N ARG A 54 1.51 13.31 3.74
CA ARG A 54 1.63 14.13 4.96
C ARG A 54 1.95 15.59 4.67
N ALA A 55 2.81 15.86 3.71
CA ALA A 55 3.14 17.22 3.30
C ALA A 55 1.95 17.93 2.65
N TYR A 56 1.20 17.23 1.80
CA TYR A 56 0.03 17.74 1.10
C TYR A 56 -1.15 18.04 2.05
N ALA A 57 -1.61 17.03 2.81
CA ALA A 57 -2.84 17.14 3.59
C ALA A 57 -2.61 17.60 5.04
N ASN A 58 -1.37 17.66 5.52
CA ASN A 58 -0.97 17.87 6.89
C ASN A 58 -1.30 16.68 7.82
N HIS A 59 -0.38 16.39 8.73
CA HIS A 59 -0.48 15.28 9.68
C HIS A 59 -1.78 15.31 10.50
N THR A 60 -2.11 16.47 11.07
CA THR A 60 -3.28 16.61 11.95
C THR A 60 -4.58 16.31 11.21
N TYR A 61 -4.75 16.81 9.97
CA TYR A 61 -5.94 16.53 9.17
C TYR A 61 -6.07 15.04 8.87
N LEU A 62 -4.99 14.38 8.46
CA LEU A 62 -5.01 12.95 8.16
C LEU A 62 -5.38 12.11 9.39
N VAL A 63 -4.75 12.37 10.54
CA VAL A 63 -5.06 11.65 11.79
C VAL A 63 -6.52 11.85 12.19
N LYS A 64 -7.05 13.09 12.09
CA LYS A 64 -8.47 13.36 12.43
C LYS A 64 -9.46 12.75 11.44
N LEU A 65 -9.12 12.67 10.17
CA LEU A 65 -9.92 11.92 9.18
C LEU A 65 -9.94 10.42 9.46
N VAL A 66 -8.80 9.86 9.89
CA VAL A 66 -8.72 8.45 10.30
C VAL A 66 -9.49 8.21 11.59
N GLU A 67 -9.43 9.11 12.57
CA GLU A 67 -10.26 9.03 13.78
C GLU A 67 -11.77 9.04 13.42
N ALA A 68 -12.19 9.90 12.49
CA ALA A 68 -13.57 9.91 11.99
C ALA A 68 -13.93 8.56 11.33
N ALA A 69 -13.04 8.02 10.50
CA ALA A 69 -13.25 6.71 9.87
C ALA A 69 -13.43 5.57 10.89
N LEU A 70 -12.68 5.59 12.00
CA LEU A 70 -12.85 4.63 13.11
C LEU A 70 -14.22 4.73 13.79
N ILE A 71 -14.75 5.94 13.95
CA ILE A 71 -16.07 6.17 14.57
C ILE A 71 -17.17 5.62 13.67
N GLU A 72 -17.06 5.89 12.36
CA GLU A 72 -18.06 5.45 11.37
C GLU A 72 -18.00 3.93 11.06
N ASN A 73 -16.85 3.28 11.33
CA ASN A 73 -16.63 1.87 11.01
C ASN A 73 -16.11 1.09 12.25
N PRO A 74 -16.91 0.98 13.32
CA PRO A 74 -16.46 0.40 14.59
C PRO A 74 -16.23 -1.12 14.53
N ASP A 75 -16.74 -1.79 13.51
CA ASP A 75 -16.77 -3.26 13.42
C ASP A 75 -15.60 -3.86 12.61
N ILE A 76 -14.74 -3.01 12.03
CA ILE A 76 -13.58 -3.48 11.28
C ILE A 76 -12.26 -3.02 11.90
N PRO A 77 -11.20 -3.85 11.87
CA PRO A 77 -9.88 -3.44 12.31
C PRO A 77 -9.24 -2.51 11.28
N ILE A 78 -8.79 -1.33 11.73
CA ILE A 78 -8.10 -0.33 10.93
C ILE A 78 -6.72 -0.07 11.56
N ALA A 79 -5.65 -0.15 10.75
CA ALA A 79 -4.31 0.29 11.12
C ALA A 79 -3.96 1.58 10.37
N LEU A 80 -3.25 2.50 11.03
CA LEU A 80 -2.65 3.69 10.41
C LEU A 80 -1.16 3.46 10.25
N HIS A 81 -0.68 3.50 9.01
CA HIS A 81 0.66 3.11 8.61
C HIS A 81 1.42 4.22 7.90
N LEU A 82 2.69 4.45 8.27
CA LEU A 82 3.61 5.26 7.47
C LEU A 82 4.17 4.41 6.33
N ASP A 83 3.95 4.87 5.09
CA ASP A 83 4.44 4.26 3.86
C ASP A 83 5.77 4.92 3.45
N HIS A 84 6.81 4.13 3.19
CA HIS A 84 8.15 4.57 2.79
C HIS A 84 8.76 5.70 3.65
N GLY A 85 8.93 5.45 4.94
CA GLY A 85 9.69 6.36 5.82
C GLY A 85 11.17 6.38 5.44
N ASP A 86 11.70 7.56 5.11
CA ASP A 86 13.09 7.76 4.64
C ASP A 86 14.11 7.99 5.76
N SER A 87 13.63 8.15 6.99
CA SER A 87 14.49 8.52 8.13
C SER A 87 13.89 8.09 9.47
N PHE A 88 14.75 7.94 10.46
CA PHE A 88 14.33 7.70 11.84
C PHE A 88 13.42 8.83 12.36
N GLU A 89 13.74 10.07 12.05
CA GLU A 89 13.01 11.25 12.49
C GLU A 89 11.57 11.26 11.95
N LEU A 90 11.36 10.84 10.71
CA LEU A 90 10.03 10.74 10.11
C LEU A 90 9.23 9.61 10.78
N CYS A 91 9.82 8.41 10.93
CA CYS A 91 9.19 7.30 11.64
C CYS A 91 8.81 7.69 13.06
N LYS A 92 9.76 8.29 13.82
CA LYS A 92 9.53 8.80 15.17
C LYS A 92 8.37 9.79 15.21
N SER A 93 8.34 10.77 14.29
CA SER A 93 7.27 11.77 14.22
C SER A 93 5.89 11.14 13.94
N CYS A 94 5.82 10.05 13.17
CA CYS A 94 4.59 9.33 12.92
C CYS A 94 4.15 8.53 14.15
N ILE A 95 5.08 7.83 14.82
CA ILE A 95 4.84 7.08 16.06
C ILE A 95 4.29 8.02 17.14
N ASP A 96 4.98 9.13 17.41
CA ASP A 96 4.56 10.15 18.37
C ASP A 96 3.21 10.79 18.00
N GLY A 97 2.88 10.80 16.71
CA GLY A 97 1.62 11.31 16.13
C GLY A 97 0.47 10.32 16.08
N GLY A 98 0.61 9.11 16.64
CA GLY A 98 -0.48 8.14 16.80
C GLY A 98 -0.59 7.09 15.70
N PHE A 99 0.44 6.93 14.86
CA PHE A 99 0.51 5.81 13.91
C PHE A 99 0.74 4.50 14.69
N THR A 100 0.10 3.44 14.25
CA THR A 100 0.20 2.09 14.88
C THR A 100 1.14 1.16 14.14
N SER A 101 1.60 1.58 12.97
CA SER A 101 2.57 0.87 12.14
C SER A 101 3.40 1.89 11.36
N VAL A 102 4.68 1.63 11.17
CA VAL A 102 5.57 2.45 10.33
C VAL A 102 6.45 1.56 9.47
N MET A 103 6.74 2.01 8.25
CA MET A 103 7.78 1.43 7.42
C MET A 103 9.01 2.31 7.44
N ILE A 104 10.17 1.72 7.60
CA ILE A 104 11.47 2.32 7.32
C ILE A 104 12.03 1.72 6.03
N ASP A 105 12.19 2.56 5.02
CA ASP A 105 12.81 2.17 3.76
C ASP A 105 14.27 2.64 3.72
N ALA A 106 15.16 1.71 3.93
CA ALA A 106 16.60 1.89 3.79
C ALA A 106 17.19 0.96 2.72
N SER A 107 16.36 0.44 1.80
CA SER A 107 16.74 -0.51 0.75
C SER A 107 17.80 0.04 -0.21
N SER A 108 17.89 1.35 -0.35
CA SER A 108 18.92 2.03 -1.16
C SER A 108 20.30 2.12 -0.51
N LYS A 109 20.43 1.72 0.77
CA LYS A 109 21.68 1.74 1.52
C LYS A 109 22.40 0.39 1.43
N SER A 110 23.60 0.32 2.00
CA SER A 110 24.26 -0.97 2.20
C SER A 110 23.45 -1.87 3.14
N PHE A 111 23.61 -3.19 3.04
CA PHE A 111 22.94 -4.16 3.92
C PHE A 111 23.14 -3.84 5.41
N GLU A 112 24.37 -3.51 5.82
CA GLU A 112 24.69 -3.15 7.19
C GLU A 112 24.04 -1.83 7.63
N ASP A 113 24.02 -0.82 6.77
CA ASP A 113 23.37 0.48 7.08
C ASP A 113 21.85 0.32 7.12
N ASN A 114 21.27 -0.52 6.26
CA ASN A 114 19.84 -0.86 6.30
C ASN A 114 19.50 -1.52 7.64
N ILE A 115 20.27 -2.53 8.06
CA ILE A 115 20.07 -3.18 9.37
C ILE A 115 20.19 -2.17 10.50
N ALA A 116 21.24 -1.34 10.50
CA ALA A 116 21.47 -0.38 11.58
C ALA A 116 20.33 0.64 11.72
N LEU A 117 19.84 1.19 10.60
CA LEU A 117 18.75 2.16 10.60
C LEU A 117 17.42 1.50 10.96
N THR A 118 17.11 0.34 10.37
CA THR A 118 15.89 -0.42 10.66
C THR A 118 15.82 -0.79 12.14
N ARG A 119 16.90 -1.33 12.71
CA ARG A 119 16.96 -1.68 14.13
C ARG A 119 16.71 -0.46 15.04
N LYS A 120 17.29 0.69 14.72
CA LYS A 120 17.06 1.93 15.48
C LYS A 120 15.59 2.33 15.49
N VAL A 121 14.88 2.17 14.37
CA VAL A 121 13.44 2.44 14.28
C VAL A 121 12.65 1.40 15.06
N VAL A 122 13.00 0.12 14.95
CA VAL A 122 12.35 -1.00 15.66
C VAL A 122 12.42 -0.81 17.18
N GLU A 123 13.60 -0.50 17.71
CA GLU A 123 13.79 -0.25 19.14
C GLU A 123 12.87 0.86 19.64
N TYR A 124 12.81 1.99 18.93
CA TYR A 124 11.91 3.09 19.28
C TYR A 124 10.43 2.73 19.15
N ALA A 125 10.04 2.09 18.05
CA ALA A 125 8.66 1.75 17.77
C ALA A 125 8.10 0.72 18.79
N HIS A 126 8.88 -0.32 19.11
CA HIS A 126 8.46 -1.35 20.05
C HIS A 126 8.29 -0.79 21.48
N ASP A 127 9.12 0.16 21.91
CA ASP A 127 8.95 0.88 23.20
C ASP A 127 7.62 1.66 23.26
N HIS A 128 7.02 1.99 22.10
CA HIS A 128 5.74 2.69 21.98
C HIS A 128 4.58 1.78 21.56
N GLY A 129 4.80 0.47 21.47
CA GLY A 129 3.77 -0.51 21.06
C GLY A 129 3.38 -0.41 19.58
N VAL A 130 4.26 0.13 18.73
CA VAL A 130 4.10 0.28 17.28
C VAL A 130 4.94 -0.78 16.56
N VAL A 131 4.41 -1.33 15.47
CA VAL A 131 5.10 -2.34 14.65
C VAL A 131 5.84 -1.71 13.48
N VAL A 132 6.89 -2.40 13.00
CA VAL A 132 7.79 -1.88 11.96
C VAL A 132 7.84 -2.83 10.77
N GLU A 133 7.61 -2.26 9.60
CA GLU A 133 7.89 -2.86 8.30
C GLU A 133 9.26 -2.40 7.80
N ALA A 134 10.03 -3.28 7.18
CA ALA A 134 11.31 -2.96 6.54
C ALA A 134 11.31 -3.45 5.10
N GLU A 135 12.35 -3.12 4.33
CA GLU A 135 12.48 -3.53 2.93
C GLU A 135 13.86 -4.08 2.59
N LEU A 136 13.89 -5.18 1.82
CA LEU A 136 15.06 -5.74 1.16
C LEU A 136 14.83 -5.87 -0.34
N GLY A 137 15.87 -5.53 -1.10
CA GLY A 137 15.79 -5.34 -2.54
C GLY A 137 15.37 -3.91 -2.87
N THR A 138 15.42 -3.55 -4.15
CA THR A 138 15.09 -2.20 -4.61
C THR A 138 14.10 -2.28 -5.76
N LEU A 139 12.97 -1.60 -5.63
CA LEU A 139 11.94 -1.53 -6.66
C LEU A 139 12.23 -0.41 -7.66
N ALA A 140 12.00 -0.67 -8.95
CA ALA A 140 12.00 0.36 -9.97
C ALA A 140 10.75 1.25 -9.87
N GLY A 141 10.79 2.41 -10.55
CA GLY A 141 9.66 3.33 -10.69
C GLY A 141 9.82 4.62 -9.90
N VAL A 142 8.71 5.33 -9.74
CA VAL A 142 8.67 6.63 -9.07
C VAL A 142 7.66 6.59 -7.94
N GLU A 143 8.11 6.92 -6.73
CA GLU A 143 7.26 7.08 -5.55
C GLU A 143 7.72 8.30 -4.75
N ASP A 144 6.83 9.26 -4.58
CA ASP A 144 7.12 10.59 -4.03
C ASP A 144 8.40 11.19 -4.66
N ASP A 145 9.46 11.41 -3.86
CA ASP A 145 10.75 11.97 -4.28
C ASP A 145 11.76 10.89 -4.75
N VAL A 146 11.43 9.62 -4.63
CA VAL A 146 12.32 8.50 -4.97
C VAL A 146 12.08 8.05 -6.41
N LYS A 147 13.14 8.01 -7.22
CA LYS A 147 13.12 7.52 -8.58
C LYS A 147 14.23 6.49 -8.78
N VAL A 148 13.84 5.27 -9.12
CA VAL A 148 14.75 4.20 -9.53
C VAL A 148 14.49 3.87 -11.00
N GLU A 149 15.49 4.00 -11.84
CA GLU A 149 15.36 3.73 -13.29
C GLU A 149 15.22 2.22 -13.54
N HIS A 150 14.40 1.86 -14.54
CA HIS A 150 14.26 0.46 -14.96
C HIS A 150 15.60 -0.13 -15.38
N GLY A 151 15.93 -1.28 -14.79
CA GLY A 151 17.22 -1.96 -14.94
C GLY A 151 18.21 -1.66 -13.82
N GLN A 152 17.82 -0.85 -12.83
CA GLN A 152 18.55 -0.62 -11.58
C GLN A 152 17.88 -1.26 -10.37
N GLU A 153 16.70 -1.88 -10.58
CA GLU A 153 16.04 -2.69 -9.57
C GLU A 153 16.90 -3.89 -9.18
N MET A 154 16.88 -4.22 -7.89
CA MET A 154 17.53 -5.42 -7.35
C MET A 154 16.49 -6.27 -6.66
N TYR A 155 16.30 -7.50 -7.14
CA TYR A 155 15.44 -8.45 -6.44
C TYR A 155 16.01 -8.79 -5.08
N THR A 156 15.14 -9.12 -4.15
CA THR A 156 15.54 -9.58 -2.83
C THR A 156 16.36 -10.87 -2.96
N HIS A 157 17.50 -10.93 -2.27
CA HIS A 157 18.31 -12.12 -2.12
C HIS A 157 17.75 -12.97 -0.97
N PRO A 158 17.13 -14.13 -1.24
CA PRO A 158 16.49 -14.92 -0.18
C PRO A 158 17.43 -15.36 0.94
N GLU A 159 18.71 -15.51 0.64
CA GLU A 159 19.74 -15.88 1.62
C GLU A 159 19.99 -14.82 2.71
N GLU A 160 19.60 -13.57 2.46
CA GLU A 160 19.82 -12.45 3.39
C GLU A 160 18.64 -12.25 4.36
N VAL A 161 17.44 -12.77 4.05
CA VAL A 161 16.22 -12.40 4.80
C VAL A 161 16.23 -12.87 6.25
N GLU A 162 16.80 -14.05 6.55
CA GLU A 162 16.87 -14.59 7.91
C GLU A 162 17.79 -13.73 8.79
N GLU A 163 18.96 -13.38 8.28
CA GLU A 163 19.91 -12.53 8.96
C GLU A 163 19.32 -11.15 9.20
N PHE A 164 18.73 -10.55 8.16
CA PHE A 164 18.11 -9.23 8.24
C PHE A 164 17.02 -9.16 9.31
N VAL A 165 16.03 -10.05 9.25
CA VAL A 165 14.92 -10.10 10.22
C VAL A 165 15.43 -10.34 11.65
N THR A 166 16.39 -11.28 11.81
CA THR A 166 16.96 -11.59 13.13
C THR A 166 17.70 -10.39 13.73
N ARG A 167 18.48 -9.69 12.92
CA ARG A 167 19.32 -8.57 13.38
C ARG A 167 18.55 -7.27 13.57
N THR A 168 17.49 -7.06 12.81
CA THR A 168 16.64 -5.85 12.90
C THR A 168 15.52 -5.99 13.90
N GLY A 169 14.90 -7.18 14.00
CA GLY A 169 13.68 -7.41 14.79
C GLY A 169 12.42 -6.77 14.19
N CYS A 170 12.40 -6.47 12.87
CA CYS A 170 11.22 -5.94 12.19
C CYS A 170 10.05 -6.93 12.24
N ASP A 171 8.81 -6.42 12.12
CA ASP A 171 7.58 -7.21 12.27
C ASP A 171 7.03 -7.73 10.92
N SER A 172 7.45 -7.12 9.81
CA SER A 172 7.14 -7.55 8.44
C SER A 172 8.22 -7.09 7.48
N LEU A 173 8.33 -7.75 6.32
CA LEU A 173 9.36 -7.48 5.34
C LEU A 173 8.77 -7.30 3.94
N ALA A 174 8.99 -6.13 3.36
CA ALA A 174 8.76 -5.90 1.94
C ALA A 174 9.91 -6.52 1.12
N ILE A 175 9.53 -7.25 0.07
CA ILE A 175 10.48 -7.90 -0.83
C ILE A 175 10.27 -7.47 -2.27
N ALA A 176 11.35 -7.35 -3.01
CA ALA A 176 11.36 -7.03 -4.43
C ALA A 176 11.32 -8.32 -5.26
N ILE A 177 10.19 -8.57 -5.92
CA ILE A 177 9.97 -9.76 -6.75
C ILE A 177 9.46 -9.42 -8.17
N GLY A 178 9.77 -8.21 -8.67
CA GLY A 178 9.38 -7.77 -10.01
C GLY A 178 8.17 -6.83 -10.04
N THR A 179 7.74 -6.30 -8.89
CA THR A 179 6.83 -5.16 -8.81
C THR A 179 7.57 -3.85 -9.09
N SER A 180 6.83 -2.77 -9.36
CA SER A 180 7.40 -1.44 -9.65
C SER A 180 6.43 -0.35 -9.22
N HIS A 181 6.94 0.79 -8.76
CA HIS A 181 6.11 1.92 -8.32
C HIS A 181 5.51 2.72 -9.50
N GLY A 182 4.40 3.42 -9.24
CA GLY A 182 3.71 4.27 -10.20
C GLY A 182 2.80 3.53 -11.19
N ALA A 183 2.30 4.23 -12.21
CA ALA A 183 1.38 3.69 -13.22
C ALA A 183 2.11 3.25 -14.51
N TYR A 184 3.37 3.61 -14.70
CA TYR A 184 4.20 3.27 -15.86
C TYR A 184 5.28 2.27 -15.46
N LYS A 185 4.82 1.10 -15.01
CA LYS A 185 5.69 0.09 -14.37
C LYS A 185 6.56 -0.69 -15.35
N PHE A 186 6.14 -0.77 -16.61
CA PHE A 186 6.78 -1.63 -17.61
C PHE A 186 6.86 -0.93 -18.98
N LYS A 187 7.82 -1.32 -19.79
CA LYS A 187 7.93 -0.82 -21.17
C LYS A 187 6.78 -1.36 -22.03
N PRO A 188 6.33 -0.63 -23.06
CA PRO A 188 5.32 -1.12 -23.99
C PRO A 188 5.67 -2.51 -24.53
N GLY A 189 4.70 -3.44 -24.46
CA GLY A 189 4.87 -4.82 -24.94
C GLY A 189 5.54 -5.78 -23.94
N GLN A 190 6.02 -5.32 -22.81
CA GLN A 190 6.43 -6.21 -21.71
C GLN A 190 5.21 -6.81 -21.03
N LYS A 191 5.30 -8.10 -20.67
CA LYS A 191 4.31 -8.76 -19.80
C LYS A 191 4.84 -8.74 -18.37
N PRO A 192 4.17 -8.04 -17.45
CA PRO A 192 4.56 -8.05 -16.04
C PRO A 192 4.53 -9.49 -15.51
N GLN A 193 5.59 -9.89 -14.82
CA GLN A 193 5.69 -11.21 -14.22
C GLN A 193 6.38 -11.12 -12.87
N LEU A 194 5.72 -11.65 -11.84
CA LEU A 194 6.31 -11.76 -10.50
C LEU A 194 7.22 -12.98 -10.42
N HIS A 195 8.35 -12.84 -9.76
CA HIS A 195 9.31 -13.88 -9.47
C HIS A 195 8.88 -14.67 -8.22
N PHE A 196 7.92 -15.58 -8.42
CA PHE A 196 7.36 -16.40 -7.34
C PHE A 196 8.40 -17.30 -6.68
N GLU A 197 9.45 -17.70 -7.40
CA GLU A 197 10.57 -18.48 -6.86
C GLU A 197 11.30 -17.75 -5.73
N VAL A 198 11.41 -16.40 -5.81
CA VAL A 198 11.99 -15.57 -4.75
C VAL A 198 11.05 -15.56 -3.54
N LEU A 199 9.73 -15.34 -3.76
CA LEU A 199 8.72 -15.37 -2.69
C LEU A 199 8.69 -16.72 -1.97
N GLU A 200 8.71 -17.82 -2.73
CA GLU A 200 8.72 -19.18 -2.17
C GLU A 200 9.93 -19.43 -1.30
N GLU A 201 11.12 -19.05 -1.76
CA GLU A 201 12.34 -19.25 -1.00
C GLU A 201 12.41 -18.35 0.24
N CYS A 202 12.02 -17.08 0.15
CA CYS A 202 11.89 -16.19 1.32
C CYS A 202 10.90 -16.76 2.35
N SER A 203 9.75 -17.27 1.90
CA SER A 203 8.73 -17.86 2.76
C SER A 203 9.20 -19.14 3.47
N LYS A 204 10.02 -19.97 2.81
CA LYS A 204 10.65 -21.16 3.42
C LYS A 204 11.65 -20.79 4.51
N ARG A 205 12.42 -19.75 4.29
CA ARG A 205 13.42 -19.25 5.24
C ARG A 205 12.81 -18.52 6.43
N LEU A 206 11.65 -17.88 6.23
CA LEU A 206 10.93 -17.12 7.24
C LEU A 206 9.52 -17.73 7.48
N PRO A 207 9.41 -18.95 8.01
CA PRO A 207 8.12 -19.60 8.21
C PRO A 207 7.28 -18.83 9.24
N GLY A 208 6.04 -18.48 8.84
CA GLY A 208 5.12 -17.71 9.68
C GLY A 208 5.38 -16.21 9.72
N PHE A 209 6.38 -15.71 9.01
CA PHE A 209 6.73 -14.29 8.99
C PHE A 209 5.99 -13.56 7.85
N PRO A 210 5.38 -12.37 8.13
CA PRO A 210 4.61 -11.64 7.13
C PRO A 210 5.48 -11.02 6.04
N ILE A 211 5.17 -11.33 4.79
CA ILE A 211 5.78 -10.71 3.60
C ILE A 211 4.84 -9.62 3.06
N VAL A 212 5.42 -8.56 2.51
CA VAL A 212 4.72 -7.40 1.96
C VAL A 212 5.13 -7.20 0.50
N LEU A 213 4.17 -6.77 -0.34
CA LEU A 213 4.43 -6.33 -1.71
C LEU A 213 4.12 -4.85 -1.89
N HIS A 214 5.16 -4.09 -2.24
CA HIS A 214 5.09 -2.71 -2.73
C HIS A 214 5.01 -2.66 -4.25
N GLY A 215 4.70 -1.51 -4.83
CA GLY A 215 4.61 -1.33 -6.27
C GLY A 215 3.57 -2.24 -6.95
N ALA A 216 2.56 -2.69 -6.24
CA ALA A 216 1.66 -3.79 -6.62
C ALA A 216 0.31 -3.33 -7.22
N SER A 217 0.09 -2.04 -7.49
CA SER A 217 -1.12 -1.57 -8.18
C SER A 217 -1.26 -2.22 -9.56
N SER A 218 -2.48 -2.62 -9.93
CA SER A 218 -2.75 -3.33 -11.19
C SER A 218 -2.96 -2.42 -12.39
N VAL A 219 -3.15 -1.11 -12.14
CA VAL A 219 -3.42 -0.10 -13.18
C VAL A 219 -4.59 -0.54 -14.07
N PRO A 220 -5.83 -0.61 -13.53
CA PRO A 220 -6.98 -1.12 -14.26
C PRO A 220 -7.20 -0.37 -15.57
N GLN A 221 -7.23 -1.10 -16.68
CA GLN A 221 -7.21 -0.51 -18.03
C GLN A 221 -8.50 0.23 -18.38
N GLU A 222 -9.61 -0.08 -17.72
CA GLU A 222 -10.87 0.67 -17.85
C GLU A 222 -10.69 2.12 -17.40
N PHE A 223 -10.00 2.39 -16.29
CA PHE A 223 -9.75 3.76 -15.81
C PHE A 223 -8.76 4.49 -16.72
N VAL A 224 -7.74 3.82 -17.21
CA VAL A 224 -6.77 4.41 -18.16
C VAL A 224 -7.49 4.83 -19.45
N LYS A 225 -8.35 3.97 -19.99
CA LYS A 225 -9.18 4.27 -21.18
C LYS A 225 -10.11 5.45 -20.93
N GLU A 226 -10.82 5.46 -19.80
CA GLU A 226 -11.75 6.53 -19.45
C GLU A 226 -11.01 7.87 -19.26
N ILE A 227 -9.86 7.87 -18.58
CA ILE A 227 -9.01 9.07 -18.45
C ILE A 227 -8.62 9.60 -19.82
N ASN A 228 -8.13 8.75 -20.73
CA ASN A 228 -7.71 9.15 -22.07
C ASN A 228 -8.89 9.62 -22.92
N GLN A 229 -10.06 8.99 -22.81
CA GLN A 229 -11.28 9.39 -23.51
C GLN A 229 -11.72 10.80 -23.12
N PHE A 230 -11.57 11.17 -21.86
CA PHE A 230 -12.02 12.45 -21.32
C PHE A 230 -10.86 13.44 -21.11
N GLY A 231 -9.95 13.52 -22.10
CA GLY A 231 -8.92 14.57 -22.19
C GLY A 231 -7.65 14.31 -21.36
N GLY A 232 -7.46 13.09 -20.87
CA GLY A 232 -6.19 12.65 -20.29
C GLY A 232 -5.19 12.21 -21.36
N ASN A 233 -3.97 11.96 -20.92
CA ASN A 233 -2.90 11.41 -21.75
C ASN A 233 -2.04 10.44 -20.95
N MET A 234 -2.50 9.19 -20.89
CA MET A 234 -1.79 8.11 -20.19
C MET A 234 -1.55 6.95 -21.16
N PRO A 235 -0.64 7.14 -22.16
CA PRO A 235 -0.23 6.06 -23.04
C PRO A 235 0.58 5.03 -22.24
N ASP A 236 0.40 3.76 -22.57
CA ASP A 236 1.26 2.67 -22.07
C ASP A 236 1.27 2.48 -20.54
N ALA A 237 0.31 3.06 -19.80
CA ALA A 237 0.17 2.81 -18.37
C ALA A 237 -0.26 1.35 -18.16
N ILE A 238 0.55 0.57 -17.44
CA ILE A 238 0.33 -0.85 -17.18
C ILE A 238 0.86 -1.22 -15.78
N GLY A 239 0.14 -2.09 -15.08
CA GLY A 239 0.47 -2.57 -13.74
C GLY A 239 0.63 -4.07 -13.64
N ILE A 240 0.62 -4.59 -12.42
CA ILE A 240 0.75 -6.03 -12.14
C ILE A 240 -0.60 -6.71 -12.40
N PRO A 241 -0.63 -7.84 -13.15
CA PRO A 241 -1.85 -8.62 -13.33
C PRO A 241 -2.46 -9.08 -11.99
N GLU A 242 -3.77 -8.88 -11.82
CA GLU A 242 -4.45 -9.16 -10.55
C GLU A 242 -4.41 -10.64 -10.15
N GLU A 243 -4.40 -11.54 -11.14
CA GLU A 243 -4.25 -12.97 -10.89
C GLU A 243 -2.90 -13.33 -10.24
N GLN A 244 -1.84 -12.59 -10.52
CA GLN A 244 -0.54 -12.78 -9.88
C GLN A 244 -0.55 -12.26 -8.44
N LEU A 245 -1.22 -11.13 -8.20
CA LEU A 245 -1.41 -10.59 -6.85
C LEU A 245 -2.28 -11.53 -5.99
N ALA A 246 -3.38 -12.03 -6.54
CA ALA A 246 -4.24 -12.99 -5.88
C ALA A 246 -3.52 -14.33 -5.59
N LYS A 247 -2.58 -14.74 -6.44
CA LYS A 247 -1.71 -15.89 -6.17
C LYS A 247 -0.75 -15.59 -5.02
N ALA A 248 -0.09 -14.42 -5.02
CA ALA A 248 0.82 -14.01 -3.95
C ALA A 248 0.13 -13.91 -2.59
N ALA A 249 -1.11 -13.39 -2.54
CA ALA A 249 -1.93 -13.31 -1.32
C ALA A 249 -2.24 -14.67 -0.69
N LYS A 250 -2.25 -15.76 -1.48
CA LYS A 250 -2.45 -17.14 -0.99
C LYS A 250 -1.17 -17.81 -0.49
N MET A 251 -0.05 -17.10 -0.56
CA MET A 251 1.25 -17.55 -0.08
C MET A 251 1.58 -16.87 1.28
N ALA A 252 2.77 -16.31 1.42
CA ALA A 252 3.17 -15.59 2.65
C ALA A 252 2.93 -14.07 2.59
N VAL A 253 2.32 -13.56 1.51
CA VAL A 253 2.06 -12.13 1.36
C VAL A 253 0.85 -11.73 2.20
N CYS A 254 1.10 -10.94 3.25
CA CYS A 254 0.08 -10.50 4.21
C CYS A 254 -0.41 -9.06 3.96
N LYS A 255 0.35 -8.27 3.20
CA LYS A 255 0.02 -6.88 2.83
C LYS A 255 0.32 -6.63 1.36
N ILE A 256 -0.58 -5.95 0.68
CA ILE A 256 -0.39 -5.47 -0.70
C ILE A 256 -0.69 -3.98 -0.75
N ASN A 257 0.28 -3.18 -1.23
CA ASN A 257 0.14 -1.74 -1.38
C ASN A 257 -0.63 -1.38 -2.64
N ILE A 258 -1.64 -0.51 -2.48
CA ILE A 258 -2.52 -0.06 -3.56
C ILE A 258 -2.67 1.46 -3.49
N ASP A 259 -2.07 2.18 -4.44
CA ASP A 259 -2.15 3.63 -4.56
C ASP A 259 -2.61 4.05 -5.96
N SER A 260 -1.86 3.70 -7.02
CA SER A 260 -2.17 4.14 -8.39
C SER A 260 -3.60 3.80 -8.81
N ASP A 261 -4.15 2.66 -8.39
CA ASP A 261 -5.50 2.24 -8.73
C ASP A 261 -6.57 3.18 -8.13
N ILE A 262 -6.33 3.67 -6.90
CA ILE A 262 -7.20 4.66 -6.23
C ILE A 262 -7.17 5.98 -7.00
N ARG A 263 -5.97 6.45 -7.33
CA ARG A 263 -5.76 7.70 -8.07
C ARG A 263 -6.42 7.65 -9.45
N LEU A 264 -6.31 6.51 -10.15
CA LEU A 264 -6.93 6.30 -11.45
C LEU A 264 -8.45 6.28 -11.37
N ALA A 265 -9.05 5.55 -10.44
CA ALA A 265 -10.49 5.48 -10.26
C ALA A 265 -11.08 6.88 -9.98
N MET A 266 -10.45 7.63 -9.08
CA MET A 266 -10.88 8.98 -8.74
C MET A 266 -10.75 9.94 -9.94
N THR A 267 -9.60 9.92 -10.62
CA THR A 267 -9.31 10.82 -11.76
C THR A 267 -10.21 10.54 -12.95
N ALA A 268 -10.45 9.26 -13.28
CA ALA A 268 -11.33 8.84 -14.36
C ALA A 268 -12.75 9.39 -14.14
N SER A 269 -13.31 9.17 -12.94
CA SER A 269 -14.63 9.63 -12.57
C SER A 269 -14.76 11.17 -12.64
N ILE A 270 -13.79 11.92 -12.13
CA ILE A 270 -13.79 13.39 -12.16
C ILE A 270 -13.73 13.92 -13.59
N ARG A 271 -12.82 13.37 -14.43
CA ARG A 271 -12.69 13.78 -15.84
C ARG A 271 -13.97 13.55 -16.63
N LYS A 272 -14.54 12.36 -16.50
CA LYS A 272 -15.84 12.02 -17.11
C LYS A 272 -16.92 12.96 -16.67
N TYR A 273 -17.03 13.21 -15.37
CA TYR A 273 -18.05 14.09 -14.82
C TYR A 273 -18.00 15.51 -15.43
N PHE A 274 -16.81 16.11 -15.51
CA PHE A 274 -16.66 17.44 -16.10
C PHE A 274 -16.93 17.49 -17.60
N ALA A 275 -16.64 16.41 -18.32
CA ALA A 275 -16.96 16.32 -19.75
C ALA A 275 -18.47 16.19 -19.99
N GLU A 276 -19.19 15.45 -19.14
CA GLU A 276 -20.64 15.23 -19.25
C GLU A 276 -21.46 16.38 -18.65
N HIS A 277 -20.88 17.15 -17.72
CA HIS A 277 -21.54 18.25 -16.99
C HIS A 277 -20.66 19.51 -16.96
N PRO A 278 -20.42 20.16 -18.10
CA PRO A 278 -19.44 21.26 -18.21
C PRO A 278 -19.84 22.54 -17.46
N ASP A 279 -21.11 22.68 -17.07
CA ASP A 279 -21.65 23.78 -16.28
C ASP A 279 -21.64 23.53 -14.75
N HIS A 280 -21.31 22.33 -14.32
CA HIS A 280 -21.25 21.99 -12.90
C HIS A 280 -19.92 22.41 -12.27
N PHE A 281 -19.99 23.07 -11.11
CA PHE A 281 -18.80 23.57 -10.39
C PHE A 281 -18.83 23.33 -8.87
N ASP A 282 -19.89 22.73 -8.32
CA ASP A 282 -19.98 22.37 -6.91
C ASP A 282 -19.12 21.10 -6.65
N PRO A 283 -18.09 21.16 -5.77
CA PRO A 283 -17.25 20.00 -5.45
C PRO A 283 -18.03 18.75 -5.06
N ARG A 284 -19.15 18.88 -4.38
CA ARG A 284 -20.01 17.76 -3.98
C ARG A 284 -20.55 16.97 -5.17
N GLN A 285 -20.74 17.63 -6.30
CA GLN A 285 -21.29 17.02 -7.51
C GLN A 285 -20.30 16.08 -8.19
N TYR A 286 -19.01 16.48 -8.29
CA TYR A 286 -18.00 15.68 -8.96
C TYR A 286 -17.17 14.80 -8.01
N LEU A 287 -17.07 15.15 -6.72
CA LEU A 287 -16.37 14.30 -5.73
C LEU A 287 -17.24 13.14 -5.23
N LYS A 288 -18.58 13.28 -5.21
CA LYS A 288 -19.47 12.18 -4.82
C LYS A 288 -19.35 10.96 -5.74
N PRO A 289 -19.45 11.06 -7.09
CA PRO A 289 -19.19 9.92 -7.96
C PRO A 289 -17.75 9.43 -7.92
N ALA A 290 -16.77 10.32 -7.71
CA ALA A 290 -15.37 9.94 -7.55
C ALA A 290 -15.14 9.05 -6.31
N ARG A 291 -15.75 9.41 -5.16
CA ARG A 291 -15.76 8.57 -3.94
C ARG A 291 -16.40 7.21 -4.21
N ALA A 292 -17.53 7.18 -4.94
CA ALA A 292 -18.19 5.92 -5.29
C ALA A 292 -17.32 5.03 -6.19
N ALA A 293 -16.55 5.62 -7.13
CA ALA A 293 -15.61 4.89 -7.97
C ALA A 293 -14.46 4.31 -7.15
N VAL A 294 -13.90 5.07 -6.20
CA VAL A 294 -12.88 4.56 -5.26
C VAL A 294 -13.45 3.41 -4.45
N LYS A 295 -14.65 3.55 -3.86
CA LYS A 295 -15.31 2.48 -3.11
C LYS A 295 -15.47 1.21 -3.93
N ALA A 296 -15.97 1.31 -5.16
CA ALA A 296 -16.17 0.16 -6.04
C ALA A 296 -14.85 -0.55 -6.37
N MET A 297 -13.79 0.21 -6.69
CA MET A 297 -12.47 -0.33 -6.95
C MET A 297 -11.89 -1.03 -5.72
N VAL A 298 -11.98 -0.44 -4.53
CA VAL A 298 -11.52 -1.04 -3.27
C VAL A 298 -12.30 -2.31 -2.95
N ALA A 299 -13.62 -2.32 -3.14
CA ALA A 299 -14.46 -3.49 -2.94
C ALA A 299 -14.02 -4.65 -3.86
N HIS A 300 -13.76 -4.38 -5.14
CA HIS A 300 -13.20 -5.35 -6.08
C HIS A 300 -11.86 -5.91 -5.57
N LYS A 301 -10.93 -5.04 -5.14
CA LYS A 301 -9.64 -5.52 -4.58
C LYS A 301 -9.81 -6.42 -3.37
N ILE A 302 -10.67 -6.05 -2.44
CA ILE A 302 -10.93 -6.83 -1.21
C ILE A 302 -11.45 -8.23 -1.54
N VAL A 303 -12.37 -8.35 -2.51
CA VAL A 303 -13.01 -9.62 -2.86
C VAL A 303 -12.15 -10.47 -3.78
N ASP A 304 -11.72 -9.90 -4.92
CA ASP A 304 -11.20 -10.67 -6.04
C ASP A 304 -9.68 -10.82 -6.04
N VAL A 305 -8.96 -9.88 -5.39
CA VAL A 305 -7.49 -9.86 -5.38
C VAL A 305 -6.93 -10.26 -4.02
N LEU A 306 -7.38 -9.62 -2.96
CA LEU A 306 -6.85 -9.79 -1.60
C LEU A 306 -7.47 -10.99 -0.87
N GLY A 307 -8.72 -11.32 -1.16
CA GLY A 307 -9.46 -12.42 -0.54
C GLY A 307 -9.78 -12.18 0.93
N CYS A 308 -9.83 -10.92 1.38
CA CYS A 308 -10.02 -10.57 2.80
C CYS A 308 -11.45 -10.16 3.18
N ALA A 309 -12.42 -10.31 2.31
CA ALA A 309 -13.84 -10.11 2.63
C ALA A 309 -14.30 -11.06 3.76
N GLY A 310 -14.99 -10.51 4.77
CA GLY A 310 -15.44 -11.27 5.94
C GLY A 310 -14.34 -11.69 6.92
N LYS A 311 -13.17 -11.03 6.89
CA LYS A 311 -11.99 -11.35 7.71
C LYS A 311 -11.71 -10.29 8.81
N ALA A 312 -12.65 -9.40 9.08
CA ALA A 312 -12.56 -8.40 10.15
C ALA A 312 -12.45 -9.01 11.55
#